data_e207242f449ffbb001a02a0ae05f2ae1
#
_entry.id   e207242f449ffbb001a02a0ae05f2ae1
#
_cell.length_a   1.000
_cell.length_b   1.000
_cell.length_c   1.000
_cell.angle_alpha   90.00
_cell.angle_beta   90.00
_cell.angle_gamma   90.00
#
_symmetry.space_group_name_H-M   'P 1'
#
loop_
_entity.id
_entity.type
_entity.pdbx_description
1 polymer ?
#
loop_
_entity_poly.entity_id
_entity_poly.type
_entity_poly.pdbx_seq_one_letter_code
_entity_poly.pdbx_strand_id
1 'polypeptide(L)'
;MLKIARIGTFCIAAAMALLTIPAAIAKKVPDPPAAPIPTQVPTGKRVFISNSESTADLIFGVPTLTYNMLYEHMKSWGQYELVAAPADADLIFTISFVISLNQQLRLVVLDPTTHVVLWTLAEQVQPWTRQATGRKNFDQTMSKLVDDIRKLTTPPAGTTAAPAPR
;
A
#
# COMPACT_ATOMS: atom_id res chain seq x y z
N MET A 1 -40.56 -70.29 2.02
CA MET A 1 -40.99 -69.86 3.38
C MET A 1 -39.85 -69.14 4.01
N LEU A 2 -39.84 -67.81 4.00
CA LEU A 2 -38.73 -67.03 4.54
C LEU A 2 -39.32 -66.04 5.55
N LYS A 3 -38.89 -66.18 6.82
CA LYS A 3 -39.37 -65.37 7.92
C LYS A 3 -38.66 -64.04 7.91
N ILE A 4 -39.42 -62.95 7.85
CA ILE A 4 -38.93 -61.56 7.97
C ILE A 4 -38.76 -61.23 9.42
N ALA A 5 -37.51 -60.97 9.84
CA ALA A 5 -37.18 -60.42 11.18
C ALA A 5 -37.30 -58.91 11.18
N ARG A 6 -38.15 -58.35 12.06
CA ARG A 6 -38.31 -56.94 12.32
C ARG A 6 -37.11 -56.48 13.18
N ILE A 7 -36.33 -55.57 12.67
CA ILE A 7 -35.29 -54.86 13.44
C ILE A 7 -35.87 -53.52 13.88
N GLY A 8 -35.82 -53.30 15.19
CA GLY A 8 -36.41 -52.15 15.88
C GLY A 8 -35.64 -50.85 15.64
N THR A 9 -36.43 -49.82 15.49
CA THR A 9 -36.03 -48.41 15.37
C THR A 9 -35.54 -47.92 16.72
N PHE A 10 -34.19 -47.70 16.82
CA PHE A 10 -33.63 -46.98 17.96
C PHE A 10 -33.61 -45.50 17.67
N CYS A 11 -34.52 -44.73 18.31
CA CYS A 11 -34.50 -43.25 18.31
C CYS A 11 -33.35 -42.77 19.23
N ILE A 12 -32.24 -42.33 18.66
CA ILE A 12 -31.22 -41.62 19.40
C ILE A 12 -31.60 -40.11 19.33
N ALA A 13 -32.17 -39.61 20.39
CA ALA A 13 -32.35 -38.16 20.59
C ALA A 13 -31.00 -37.56 21.01
N ALA A 14 -30.28 -36.99 20.02
CA ALA A 14 -29.09 -36.21 20.29
C ALA A 14 -29.49 -34.80 20.72
N ALA A 15 -29.33 -34.51 22.01
CA ALA A 15 -29.49 -33.18 22.59
C ALA A 15 -28.33 -32.30 22.10
N MET A 16 -28.58 -31.39 21.13
CA MET A 16 -27.69 -30.30 20.77
C MET A 16 -27.69 -29.26 21.89
N ALA A 17 -26.69 -29.31 22.76
CA ALA A 17 -26.38 -28.20 23.65
C ALA A 17 -25.74 -27.08 22.79
N LEU A 18 -26.51 -26.02 22.52
CA LEU A 18 -26.00 -24.78 21.93
C LEU A 18 -25.03 -24.14 22.94
N LEU A 19 -23.74 -24.31 22.72
CA LEU A 19 -22.72 -23.51 23.38
C LEU A 19 -22.79 -22.10 22.81
N THR A 20 -23.49 -21.21 23.46
CA THR A 20 -23.42 -19.76 23.20
C THR A 20 -22.07 -19.27 23.73
N ILE A 21 -21.08 -19.17 22.80
CA ILE A 21 -19.81 -18.50 23.08
C ILE A 21 -20.12 -17.00 23.16
N PRO A 22 -19.90 -16.33 24.30
CA PRO A 22 -20.05 -14.88 24.36
C PRO A 22 -19.01 -14.29 23.39
N ALA A 23 -19.49 -13.55 22.37
CA ALA A 23 -18.63 -12.77 21.51
C ALA A 23 -17.90 -11.76 22.41
N ALA A 24 -16.66 -12.06 22.76
CA ALA A 24 -15.78 -11.10 23.40
C ALA A 24 -15.65 -9.90 22.46
N ILE A 25 -16.26 -8.77 22.84
CA ILE A 25 -16.10 -7.50 22.15
C ILE A 25 -14.61 -7.17 22.27
N ALA A 26 -13.84 -7.48 21.23
CA ALA A 26 -12.44 -7.12 21.16
C ALA A 26 -12.38 -5.59 21.23
N LYS A 27 -11.97 -5.07 22.37
CA LYS A 27 -11.75 -3.64 22.58
C LYS A 27 -10.72 -3.22 21.54
N LYS A 28 -11.13 -2.41 20.55
CA LYS A 28 -10.21 -1.92 19.51
C LYS A 28 -9.03 -1.25 20.21
N VAL A 29 -7.87 -1.88 20.13
CA VAL A 29 -6.62 -1.27 20.62
C VAL A 29 -6.44 0.02 19.83
N PRO A 30 -6.22 1.18 20.48
CA PRO A 30 -5.95 2.42 19.77
C PRO A 30 -4.78 2.20 18.83
N ASP A 31 -4.91 2.64 17.58
CA ASP A 31 -3.82 2.57 16.63
C ASP A 31 -2.62 3.34 17.21
N PRO A 32 -1.40 2.79 17.13
CA PRO A 32 -0.21 3.51 17.59
C PRO A 32 -0.13 4.87 16.88
N PRO A 33 0.34 5.92 17.57
CA PRO A 33 0.47 7.23 16.95
C PRO A 33 1.31 7.10 15.69
N ALA A 34 0.85 7.72 14.60
CA ALA A 34 1.60 7.72 13.34
C ALA A 34 2.99 8.28 13.55
N ALA A 35 4.00 7.64 12.95
CA ALA A 35 5.37 8.15 13.02
C ALA A 35 5.45 9.59 12.46
N PRO A 36 6.23 10.49 13.08
CA PRO A 36 6.38 11.84 12.58
C PRO A 36 6.99 11.80 11.16
N ILE A 37 6.38 12.53 10.24
CA ILE A 37 6.90 12.65 8.88
C ILE A 37 8.19 13.47 8.93
N PRO A 38 9.33 12.97 8.39
CA PRO A 38 10.55 13.74 8.30
C PRO A 38 10.33 15.04 7.53
N THR A 39 10.85 16.14 8.04
CA THR A 39 10.63 17.50 7.47
C THR A 39 11.13 17.63 6.03
N GLN A 40 12.08 16.83 5.61
CA GLN A 40 12.60 16.79 4.24
C GLN A 40 11.51 16.37 3.23
N VAL A 41 10.58 15.48 3.62
CA VAL A 41 9.53 14.99 2.70
C VAL A 41 8.59 16.10 2.26
N PRO A 42 8.00 16.93 3.14
CA PRO A 42 7.15 18.05 2.72
C PRO A 42 7.91 19.26 2.19
N THR A 43 9.21 19.42 2.49
CA THR A 43 9.99 20.60 2.07
C THR A 43 10.80 20.39 0.80
N GLY A 44 11.09 19.15 0.41
CA GLY A 44 11.78 18.83 -0.83
C GLY A 44 11.00 19.32 -2.04
N LYS A 45 11.70 19.81 -3.05
CA LYS A 45 11.11 20.33 -4.29
C LYS A 45 11.55 19.53 -5.52
N ARG A 46 12.76 19.02 -5.50
CA ARG A 46 13.37 18.28 -6.62
C ARG A 46 13.39 16.79 -6.29
N VAL A 47 12.86 16.00 -7.19
CA VAL A 47 12.74 14.54 -7.02
C VAL A 47 13.43 13.82 -8.16
N PHE A 48 14.32 12.90 -7.82
CA PHE A 48 14.84 11.89 -8.74
C PHE A 48 14.01 10.61 -8.57
N ILE A 49 13.46 10.10 -9.68
CA ILE A 49 12.75 8.82 -9.66
C ILE A 49 13.73 7.72 -10.07
N SER A 50 13.93 6.76 -9.18
CA SER A 50 14.72 5.56 -9.42
C SER A 50 13.81 4.36 -9.65
N ASN A 51 14.11 3.58 -10.69
CA ASN A 51 13.48 2.29 -10.91
C ASN A 51 14.27 1.22 -10.15
N SER A 52 13.66 0.57 -9.16
CA SER A 52 14.19 -0.68 -8.67
C SER A 52 13.59 -1.83 -9.47
N GLU A 53 14.23 -2.99 -9.47
CA GLU A 53 13.73 -4.17 -10.18
C GLU A 53 12.23 -4.38 -9.93
N SER A 54 11.44 -4.27 -11.00
CA SER A 54 9.99 -4.36 -10.95
C SER A 54 9.52 -5.60 -11.71
N THR A 55 8.88 -6.52 -10.99
CA THR A 55 8.26 -7.69 -11.63
C THR A 55 7.08 -7.32 -12.54
N ALA A 56 6.57 -6.09 -12.46
CA ALA A 56 5.54 -5.60 -13.38
C ALA A 56 6.03 -5.59 -14.83
N ASP A 57 7.29 -5.27 -15.06
CA ASP A 57 7.89 -5.23 -16.38
C ASP A 57 7.82 -6.60 -17.08
N LEU A 58 8.06 -7.67 -16.32
CA LEU A 58 7.97 -9.04 -16.81
C LEU A 58 6.52 -9.48 -17.07
N ILE A 59 5.61 -9.13 -16.16
CA ILE A 59 4.19 -9.55 -16.25
C ILE A 59 3.48 -8.87 -17.41
N PHE A 60 3.69 -7.58 -17.57
CA PHE A 60 3.03 -6.78 -18.61
C PHE A 60 3.81 -6.73 -19.93
N GLY A 61 5.05 -7.25 -19.94
CA GLY A 61 5.92 -7.23 -21.12
C GLY A 61 6.30 -5.81 -21.55
N VAL A 62 6.31 -4.86 -20.63
CA VAL A 62 6.65 -3.45 -20.91
C VAL A 62 7.80 -3.03 -20.00
N PRO A 63 9.00 -2.88 -20.55
CA PRO A 63 10.16 -2.42 -19.78
C PRO A 63 9.89 -1.08 -19.10
N THR A 64 10.36 -0.95 -17.86
CA THR A 64 10.24 0.27 -17.06
C THR A 64 8.79 0.78 -16.87
N LEU A 65 7.79 -0.12 -16.96
CA LEU A 65 6.38 0.26 -16.84
C LEU A 65 6.10 1.02 -15.53
N THR A 66 6.57 0.49 -14.42
CA THR A 66 6.36 1.06 -13.08
C THR A 66 6.96 2.47 -12.97
N TYR A 67 8.17 2.65 -13.48
CA TYR A 67 8.84 3.94 -13.54
C TYR A 67 8.06 4.95 -14.41
N ASN A 68 7.72 4.56 -15.64
CA ASN A 68 7.03 5.45 -16.58
C ASN A 68 5.70 5.92 -16.04
N MET A 69 4.92 5.02 -15.43
CA MET A 69 3.64 5.38 -14.84
C MET A 69 3.81 6.33 -13.65
N LEU A 70 4.75 6.07 -12.73
CA LEU A 70 5.02 7.01 -11.64
C LEU A 70 5.46 8.37 -12.18
N TYR A 71 6.36 8.39 -13.16
CA TYR A 71 6.84 9.61 -13.80
C TYR A 71 5.69 10.45 -14.38
N GLU A 72 4.77 9.81 -15.13
CA GLU A 72 3.61 10.48 -15.72
C GLU A 72 2.68 11.07 -14.65
N HIS A 73 2.36 10.30 -13.61
CA HIS A 73 1.52 10.77 -12.51
C HIS A 73 2.17 11.93 -11.74
N MET A 74 3.47 11.84 -11.44
CA MET A 74 4.20 12.90 -10.75
C MET A 74 4.31 14.16 -11.59
N LYS A 75 4.59 14.02 -12.90
CA LYS A 75 4.62 15.13 -13.85
C LYS A 75 3.27 15.82 -13.99
N SER A 76 2.19 15.03 -14.05
CA SER A 76 0.82 15.57 -14.12
C SER A 76 0.43 16.33 -12.85
N TRP A 77 0.92 15.87 -11.69
CA TRP A 77 0.68 16.56 -10.43
C TRP A 77 1.45 17.90 -10.34
N GLY A 78 2.69 17.95 -10.84
CA GLY A 78 3.45 19.20 -10.96
C GLY A 78 3.94 19.81 -9.65
N GLN A 79 3.85 19.13 -8.51
CA GLN A 79 4.31 19.61 -7.21
C GLN A 79 5.84 19.58 -7.10
N TYR A 80 6.45 18.60 -7.72
CA TYR A 80 7.89 18.39 -7.71
C TYR A 80 8.51 18.66 -9.08
N GLU A 81 9.70 19.25 -9.08
CA GLU A 81 10.58 19.26 -10.24
C GLU A 81 11.26 17.89 -10.37
N LEU A 82 11.03 17.21 -11.49
CA LEU A 82 11.65 15.92 -11.76
C LEU A 82 13.02 16.14 -12.37
N VAL A 83 14.06 15.67 -11.68
CA VAL A 83 15.47 15.82 -12.10
C VAL A 83 16.02 14.53 -12.69
N ALA A 84 17.02 14.67 -13.56
CA ALA A 84 17.64 13.55 -14.28
C ALA A 84 18.76 12.85 -13.49
N ALA A 85 19.32 13.50 -12.48
CA ALA A 85 20.42 12.95 -11.70
C ALA A 85 20.09 12.98 -10.20
N PRO A 86 20.45 11.93 -9.44
CA PRO A 86 20.22 11.89 -8.00
C PRO A 86 20.96 12.99 -7.23
N ALA A 87 22.10 13.47 -7.76
CA ALA A 87 22.87 14.55 -7.15
C ALA A 87 22.14 15.91 -7.16
N ASP A 88 21.17 16.10 -8.08
CA ASP A 88 20.39 17.33 -8.19
C ASP A 88 19.08 17.27 -7.39
N ALA A 89 18.79 16.13 -6.78
CA ALA A 89 17.54 15.89 -6.09
C ALA A 89 17.59 16.29 -4.62
N ASP A 90 16.44 16.70 -4.09
CA ASP A 90 16.22 16.85 -2.64
C ASP A 90 15.70 15.53 -2.03
N LEU A 91 15.06 14.69 -2.86
CA LEU A 91 14.51 13.38 -2.51
C LEU A 91 14.74 12.37 -3.64
N ILE A 92 14.97 11.11 -3.29
CA ILE A 92 14.96 10.00 -4.25
C ILE A 92 13.71 9.16 -4.00
N PHE A 93 12.90 8.96 -5.05
CA PHE A 93 11.75 8.08 -5.05
C PHE A 93 12.09 6.78 -5.76
N THR A 94 12.22 5.70 -5.00
CA THR A 94 12.47 4.38 -5.55
C THR A 94 11.17 3.60 -5.61
N ILE A 95 10.71 3.29 -6.83
CA ILE A 95 9.46 2.56 -7.07
C ILE A 95 9.75 1.12 -7.44
N SER A 96 8.95 0.21 -6.90
CA SER A 96 8.98 -1.21 -7.23
C SER A 96 7.58 -1.82 -7.20
N PHE A 97 7.39 -2.88 -8.00
CA PHE A 97 6.24 -3.76 -7.88
C PHE A 97 6.70 -5.12 -7.38
N VAL A 98 6.18 -5.53 -6.26
CA VAL A 98 6.57 -6.77 -5.59
C VAL A 98 5.42 -7.77 -5.64
N ILE A 99 5.73 -8.99 -6.12
CA ILE A 99 4.84 -10.14 -6.06
C ILE A 99 5.34 -11.03 -4.94
N SER A 100 4.63 -11.00 -3.84
CA SER A 100 4.79 -11.97 -2.75
C SER A 100 3.42 -12.60 -2.49
N LEU A 101 3.06 -12.80 -1.25
CA LEU A 101 1.71 -13.23 -0.88
C LEU A 101 0.63 -12.23 -1.32
N ASN A 102 0.99 -10.94 -1.40
CA ASN A 102 0.13 -9.86 -1.88
C ASN A 102 0.88 -9.05 -2.95
N GLN A 103 0.19 -8.77 -4.06
CA GLN A 103 0.73 -7.91 -5.11
C GLN A 103 0.66 -6.45 -4.63
N GLN A 104 1.81 -5.77 -4.57
CA GLN A 104 1.84 -4.39 -4.09
C GLN A 104 2.82 -3.51 -4.86
N LEU A 105 2.42 -2.26 -5.07
CA LEU A 105 3.31 -1.17 -5.42
C LEU A 105 3.96 -0.65 -4.15
N ARG A 106 5.27 -0.50 -4.16
CA ARG A 106 6.04 0.03 -3.04
C ARG A 106 6.87 1.20 -3.50
N LEU A 107 6.72 2.32 -2.81
CA LEU A 107 7.55 3.51 -2.98
C LEU A 107 8.38 3.72 -1.73
N VAL A 108 9.69 3.86 -1.92
CA VAL A 108 10.64 4.21 -0.86
C VAL A 108 11.17 5.60 -1.13
N VAL A 109 11.04 6.48 -0.15
CA VAL A 109 11.59 7.84 -0.18
C VAL A 109 12.92 7.84 0.55
N LEU A 110 13.98 8.26 -0.13
CA LEU A 110 15.34 8.28 0.39
C LEU A 110 15.89 9.69 0.42
N ASP A 111 16.77 9.94 1.38
CA ASP A 111 17.66 11.09 1.37
C ASP A 111 18.75 10.88 0.32
N PRO A 112 18.99 11.82 -0.61
CA PRO A 112 19.94 11.64 -1.71
C PRO A 112 21.40 11.61 -1.25
N THR A 113 21.71 12.19 -0.10
CA THR A 113 23.08 12.29 0.43
C THR A 113 23.46 11.08 1.28
N THR A 114 22.57 10.69 2.18
CA THR A 114 22.83 9.63 3.16
C THR A 114 22.27 8.27 2.73
N HIS A 115 21.37 8.23 1.74
CA HIS A 115 20.60 7.06 1.31
C HIS A 115 19.78 6.42 2.44
N VAL A 116 19.51 7.17 3.50
CA VAL A 116 18.62 6.72 4.57
C VAL A 116 17.19 6.76 4.09
N VAL A 117 16.42 5.71 4.44
CA VAL A 117 15.00 5.66 4.17
C VAL A 117 14.27 6.68 5.05
N LEU A 118 13.68 7.69 4.43
CA LEU A 118 12.87 8.70 5.09
C LEU A 118 11.43 8.22 5.29
N TRP A 119 10.86 7.56 4.27
CA TRP A 119 9.49 7.09 4.30
C TRP A 119 9.28 5.90 3.37
N THR A 120 8.24 5.11 3.63
CA THR A 120 7.83 4.02 2.75
C THR A 120 6.32 4.02 2.63
N LEU A 121 5.82 3.96 1.41
CA LEU A 121 4.42 3.76 1.05
C LEU A 121 4.28 2.41 0.35
N ALA A 122 3.16 1.73 0.61
CA ALA A 122 2.85 0.47 -0.05
C ALA A 122 1.34 0.36 -0.29
N GLU A 123 0.95 0.14 -1.54
CA GLU A 123 -0.43 0.01 -1.96
C GLU A 123 -0.67 -1.34 -2.64
N GLN A 124 -1.73 -2.03 -2.21
CA GLN A 124 -2.09 -3.33 -2.79
C GLN A 124 -2.73 -3.15 -4.16
N VAL A 125 -2.23 -3.90 -5.13
CA VAL A 125 -2.84 -4.00 -6.46
C VAL A 125 -3.90 -5.10 -6.42
N GLN A 126 -5.12 -4.78 -6.85
CA GLN A 126 -6.19 -5.76 -6.89
C GLN A 126 -5.85 -6.92 -7.84
N PRO A 127 -6.09 -8.18 -7.43
CA PRO A 127 -5.83 -9.33 -8.26
C PRO A 127 -6.60 -9.24 -9.60
N TRP A 128 -6.02 -9.80 -10.65
CA TRP A 128 -6.63 -9.84 -11.97
C TRP A 128 -6.42 -11.20 -12.65
N THR A 129 -7.32 -11.52 -13.58
CA THR A 129 -7.22 -12.70 -14.43
C THR A 129 -6.94 -12.35 -15.91
N ARG A 130 -7.26 -11.11 -16.30
CA ARG A 130 -7.04 -10.59 -17.65
C ARG A 130 -6.05 -9.44 -17.62
N GLN A 131 -5.10 -9.43 -18.56
CA GLN A 131 -4.03 -8.43 -18.60
C GLN A 131 -4.56 -6.97 -18.67
N ALA A 132 -5.63 -6.72 -19.43
CA ALA A 132 -6.25 -5.39 -19.50
C ALA A 132 -6.78 -4.92 -18.12
N THR A 133 -7.42 -5.82 -17.37
CA THR A 133 -7.89 -5.54 -16.00
C THR A 133 -6.70 -5.29 -15.07
N GLY A 134 -5.63 -6.07 -15.21
CA GLY A 134 -4.41 -5.91 -14.44
C GLY A 134 -3.79 -4.53 -14.66
N ARG A 135 -3.68 -4.07 -15.89
CA ARG A 135 -3.17 -2.72 -16.20
C ARG A 135 -4.02 -1.62 -15.58
N LYS A 136 -5.35 -1.73 -15.67
CA LYS A 136 -6.27 -0.77 -15.04
C LYS A 136 -6.11 -0.75 -13.52
N ASN A 137 -6.05 -1.92 -12.88
CA ASN A 137 -5.86 -2.02 -11.43
C ASN A 137 -4.51 -1.42 -11.00
N PHE A 138 -3.47 -1.66 -11.80
CA PHE A 138 -2.13 -1.12 -11.57
C PHE A 138 -2.12 0.41 -11.65
N ASP A 139 -2.74 1.00 -12.67
CA ASP A 139 -2.87 2.45 -12.84
C ASP A 139 -3.66 3.09 -11.69
N GLN A 140 -4.78 2.50 -11.30
CA GLN A 140 -5.57 2.96 -10.15
C GLN A 140 -4.77 2.93 -8.84
N THR A 141 -3.96 1.88 -8.65
CA THR A 141 -3.09 1.76 -7.48
C THR A 141 -1.97 2.79 -7.51
N MET A 142 -1.41 3.07 -8.69
CA MET A 142 -0.41 4.13 -8.86
C MET A 142 -1.00 5.50 -8.51
N SER A 143 -2.20 5.81 -8.99
CA SER A 143 -2.90 7.05 -8.65
C SER A 143 -3.09 7.20 -7.13
N LYS A 144 -3.50 6.12 -6.46
CA LYS A 144 -3.67 6.09 -5.02
C LYS A 144 -2.34 6.32 -4.28
N LEU A 145 -1.27 5.68 -4.73
CA LEU A 145 0.06 5.87 -4.18
C LEU A 145 0.51 7.33 -4.27
N VAL A 146 0.25 8.00 -5.40
CA VAL A 146 0.55 9.43 -5.57
C VAL A 146 -0.33 10.29 -4.68
N ASP A 147 -1.59 9.94 -4.48
CA ASP A 147 -2.47 10.64 -3.54
C ASP A 147 -1.98 10.52 -2.08
N ASP A 148 -1.39 9.39 -1.73
CA ASP A 148 -0.76 9.24 -0.41
C ASP A 148 0.50 10.08 -0.26
N ILE A 149 1.31 10.23 -1.32
CA ILE A 149 2.41 11.19 -1.33
C ILE A 149 1.88 12.63 -1.12
N ARG A 150 0.78 12.99 -1.78
CA ARG A 150 0.14 14.31 -1.60
C ARG A 150 -0.23 14.59 -0.15
N LYS A 151 -0.77 13.59 0.55
CA LYS A 151 -1.11 13.71 1.97
C LYS A 151 0.11 13.95 2.85
N LEU A 152 1.26 13.33 2.51
CA LEU A 152 2.52 13.54 3.24
C LEU A 152 3.07 14.96 3.06
N THR A 153 2.80 15.60 1.92
CA THR A 153 3.30 16.93 1.59
C THR A 153 2.37 18.06 2.02
N THR A 154 1.11 17.72 2.34
CA THR A 154 0.15 18.70 2.84
C THR A 154 0.34 18.85 4.36
N PRO A 155 0.66 20.04 4.88
CA PRO A 155 0.76 20.25 6.32
C PRO A 155 -0.55 19.83 6.99
N PRO A 156 -0.52 19.15 8.16
CA PRO A 156 -1.73 18.84 8.88
C PRO A 156 -2.46 20.14 9.21
N ALA A 157 -3.72 20.24 8.75
CA ALA A 157 -4.57 21.36 9.06
C ALA A 157 -4.76 21.42 10.59
N GLY A 158 -4.01 22.29 11.29
CA GLY A 158 -4.19 22.46 12.73
C GLY A 158 -2.94 22.72 13.57
N THR A 159 -1.74 22.71 13.03
CA THR A 159 -0.58 23.14 13.82
C THR A 159 -0.44 24.66 13.71
N THR A 160 -1.32 25.40 14.37
CA THR A 160 -1.07 26.80 14.71
C THR A 160 0.21 26.80 15.55
N ALA A 161 1.29 27.35 14.98
CA ALA A 161 2.53 27.55 15.70
C ALA A 161 2.23 28.31 17.01
N ALA A 162 2.52 27.70 18.15
CA ALA A 162 2.42 28.38 19.43
C ALA A 162 3.30 29.64 19.36
N PRO A 163 2.80 30.82 19.77
CA PRO A 163 3.60 32.03 19.78
C PRO A 163 4.80 31.83 20.72
N ALA A 164 5.99 32.17 20.22
CA ALA A 164 7.21 32.10 20.99
C ALA A 164 7.06 32.94 22.27
N PRO A 165 7.48 32.46 23.46
CA PRO A 165 7.47 33.23 24.67
C PRO A 165 8.40 34.44 24.50
N ARG A 166 7.90 35.62 24.81
CA ARG A 166 8.69 36.87 24.89
C ARG A 166 9.51 36.87 26.16
#